data_59324b4cc2974de909f6d99c85cd981c
#
_entry.id   59324b4cc2974de909f6d99c85cd981c
#
_cell.length_a   1.000
_cell.length_b   1.000
_cell.length_c   1.000
_cell.angle_alpha   90.00
_cell.angle_beta   90.00
_cell.angle_gamma   90.00
#
_symmetry.space_group_name_H-M   'P 1'
#
loop_
_entity.id
_entity.type
_entity.pdbx_description
1 polymer ?
#
loop_
_entity_poly.entity_id
_entity_poly.type
_entity_poly.pdbx_seq_one_letter_code
_entity_poly.pdbx_strand_id
1 'polypeptide(L)'
;AGKTLLLTTHYMEEAERLCDELVIMDEGRILEQGTPAALIKKHAEPEVLEVRGEEQLARRALESRGEGRFEAIGDTYYYYTRDARAVVKHLEDLPGLTFLHRPANLEDVFLKLTGRELRD
;
A
#
# COMPACT_ATOMS: atom_id res chain seq x y z
N ALA A 1 17.45 20.75 -4.38
CA ALA A 1 17.44 20.25 -3.04
C ALA A 1 16.47 21.01 -2.17
N GLY A 2 15.91 20.38 -1.18
CA GLY A 2 15.12 21.05 -0.19
C GLY A 2 13.67 21.35 -0.57
N LYS A 3 13.09 20.52 -1.41
CA LYS A 3 11.68 20.67 -1.73
C LYS A 3 10.82 19.92 -0.71
N THR A 4 9.96 20.66 -0.03
CA THR A 4 9.03 20.09 0.94
C THR A 4 7.61 20.26 0.43
N LEU A 5 6.80 19.24 0.54
CA LEU A 5 5.43 19.26 0.06
C LEU A 5 4.46 18.81 1.16
N LEU A 6 3.37 19.54 1.29
CA LEU A 6 2.27 19.15 2.16
C LEU A 6 1.38 18.19 1.40
N LEU A 7 1.24 16.98 1.91
CA LEU A 7 0.53 15.93 1.20
C LEU A 7 -0.87 15.76 1.76
N THR A 8 -1.86 16.19 0.99
CA THR A 8 -3.26 16.09 1.37
C THR A 8 -4.13 15.55 0.25
N THR A 9 -3.52 15.08 -0.84
CA THR A 9 -4.27 14.73 -2.03
C THR A 9 -3.79 13.41 -2.62
N HIS A 10 -4.37 13.04 -3.75
CA HIS A 10 -4.04 11.84 -4.47
C HIS A 10 -2.83 11.96 -5.41
N TYR A 11 -2.06 13.03 -5.29
CA TYR A 11 -0.85 13.21 -6.09
C TYR A 11 0.37 12.56 -5.44
N MET A 12 0.17 11.46 -4.78
CA MET A 12 1.23 10.81 -4.02
C MET A 12 2.34 10.22 -4.85
N GLU A 13 1.99 9.70 -6.01
CA GLU A 13 3.00 9.12 -6.88
C GLU A 13 3.98 10.18 -7.36
N GLU A 14 3.47 11.37 -7.71
CA GLU A 14 4.32 12.49 -8.06
C GLU A 14 5.17 12.96 -6.89
N ALA A 15 4.55 13.06 -5.72
CA ALA A 15 5.26 13.51 -4.52
C ALA A 15 6.40 12.57 -4.19
N GLU A 16 6.18 11.28 -4.34
CA GLU A 16 7.20 10.28 -4.05
C GLU A 16 8.42 10.45 -4.94
N ARG A 17 8.20 10.81 -6.20
CA ARG A 17 9.31 10.97 -7.16
C ARG A 17 9.99 12.33 -7.09
N LEU A 18 9.23 13.38 -6.77
CA LEU A 18 9.73 14.75 -6.93
C LEU A 18 10.11 15.45 -5.64
N CYS A 19 9.66 14.95 -4.50
CA CYS A 19 9.91 15.65 -3.25
C CYS A 19 11.08 15.07 -2.48
N ASP A 20 11.91 15.95 -1.93
CA ASP A 20 12.98 15.54 -1.05
C ASP A 20 12.43 15.21 0.34
N GLU A 21 11.42 15.98 0.75
CA GLU A 21 10.81 15.82 2.06
C GLU A 21 9.33 16.17 1.97
N LEU A 22 8.52 15.52 2.77
CA LEU A 22 7.09 15.79 2.78
C LEU A 22 6.50 15.69 4.17
N VAL A 23 5.29 16.22 4.31
CA VAL A 23 4.52 16.18 5.54
C VAL A 23 3.18 15.54 5.22
N ILE A 24 2.80 14.52 5.99
CA ILE A 24 1.49 13.90 5.86
C ILE A 24 0.58 14.44 6.95
N MET A 25 -0.55 15.00 6.53
CA MET A 25 -1.52 15.58 7.46
C MET A 25 -2.89 14.94 7.26
N ASP A 26 -3.63 14.86 8.35
CA ASP A 26 -5.02 14.41 8.31
C ASP A 26 -5.77 15.11 9.45
N GLU A 27 -6.92 15.66 9.12
CA GLU A 27 -7.80 16.36 10.06
C GLU A 27 -7.05 17.44 10.86
N GLY A 28 -6.23 18.22 10.16
CA GLY A 28 -5.49 19.33 10.77
C GLY A 28 -4.30 18.92 11.62
N ARG A 29 -3.95 17.64 11.61
CA ARG A 29 -2.83 17.15 12.42
C ARG A 29 -1.74 16.58 11.54
N ILE A 30 -0.50 16.85 11.92
CA ILE A 30 0.65 16.25 11.24
C ILE A 30 0.81 14.83 11.75
N LEU A 31 0.71 13.86 10.85
CA LEU A 31 0.86 12.46 11.20
C LEU A 31 2.30 11.99 11.06
N GLU A 32 3.00 12.49 10.05
CA GLU A 32 4.37 12.06 9.79
C GLU A 32 5.09 13.10 8.94
N GLN A 33 6.41 13.10 9.00
CA GLN A 33 7.24 14.01 8.23
C GLN A 33 8.57 13.33 7.93
N GLY A 34 9.07 13.50 6.71
CA GLY A 34 10.35 12.93 6.33
C GLY A 34 10.45 12.75 4.82
N THR A 35 11.49 12.02 4.41
CA THR A 35 11.65 11.67 3.01
C THR A 35 10.68 10.57 2.63
N PRO A 36 10.24 10.51 1.37
CA PRO A 36 9.36 9.42 0.94
C PRO A 36 9.92 8.04 1.25
N ALA A 37 11.20 7.82 0.94
CA ALA A 37 11.81 6.51 1.18
C ALA A 37 11.83 6.13 2.66
N ALA A 38 12.14 7.10 3.53
CA ALA A 38 12.18 6.84 4.97
C ALA A 38 10.79 6.50 5.50
N LEU A 39 9.77 7.21 5.03
CA LEU A 39 8.40 6.97 5.48
C LEU A 39 7.90 5.60 5.02
N ILE A 40 8.21 5.22 3.81
CA ILE A 40 7.83 3.92 3.27
C ILE A 40 8.51 2.81 4.09
N LYS A 41 9.80 2.97 4.34
CA LYS A 41 10.56 1.98 5.11
C LYS A 41 10.04 1.85 6.53
N LYS A 42 9.65 2.95 7.14
CA LYS A 42 9.19 2.96 8.52
C LYS A 42 7.81 2.35 8.70
N HIS A 43 6.90 2.61 7.77
CA HIS A 43 5.49 2.30 7.96
C HIS A 43 4.94 1.18 7.10
N ALA A 44 5.50 0.93 5.94
CA ALA A 44 4.95 -0.04 5.00
C ALA A 44 5.75 -1.34 5.01
N GLU A 45 5.03 -2.43 4.84
CA GLU A 45 5.69 -3.70 4.53
C GLU A 45 6.28 -3.57 3.12
N PRO A 46 7.43 -4.19 2.84
CA PRO A 46 8.14 -3.91 1.57
C PRO A 46 7.43 -4.38 0.31
N GLU A 47 6.56 -5.39 0.40
CA GLU A 47 5.92 -5.94 -0.79
C GLU A 47 4.41 -5.88 -0.68
N VAL A 48 3.75 -5.56 -1.77
CA VAL A 48 2.29 -5.41 -1.83
C VAL A 48 1.76 -6.21 -3.01
N LEU A 49 0.66 -6.92 -2.76
CA LEU A 49 -0.09 -7.61 -3.80
C LEU A 49 -1.47 -6.96 -3.89
N GLU A 50 -1.84 -6.55 -5.10
CA GLU A 50 -3.19 -6.06 -5.37
C GLU A 50 -3.92 -7.16 -6.11
N VAL A 51 -4.94 -7.73 -5.46
CA VAL A 51 -5.63 -8.92 -5.96
C VAL A 51 -7.07 -8.55 -6.29
N ARG A 52 -7.55 -9.03 -7.43
CA ARG A 52 -8.93 -8.85 -7.86
C ARG A 52 -9.56 -10.17 -8.24
N GLY A 53 -10.85 -10.29 -7.96
CA GLY A 53 -11.61 -11.47 -8.26
C GLY A 53 -12.70 -11.68 -7.24
N GLU A 54 -13.19 -12.90 -7.15
CA GLU A 54 -14.25 -13.22 -6.21
C GLU A 54 -13.73 -13.11 -4.78
N GLU A 55 -14.49 -12.42 -3.93
CA GLU A 55 -14.03 -12.04 -2.59
C GLU A 55 -13.60 -13.22 -1.73
N GLN A 56 -14.40 -14.27 -1.68
CA GLN A 56 -14.07 -15.40 -0.82
C GLN A 56 -12.83 -16.14 -1.28
N LEU A 57 -12.65 -16.23 -2.58
CA LEU A 57 -11.47 -16.86 -3.14
C LEU A 57 -10.22 -16.06 -2.81
N ALA A 58 -10.30 -14.73 -2.94
CA ALA A 58 -9.20 -13.85 -2.60
C ALA A 58 -8.86 -13.93 -1.12
N ARG A 59 -9.89 -13.90 -0.25
CA ARG A 59 -9.66 -14.00 1.19
C ARG A 59 -8.97 -15.28 1.58
N ARG A 60 -9.44 -16.41 1.06
CA ARG A 60 -8.82 -17.69 1.37
C ARG A 60 -7.37 -17.76 0.92
N ALA A 61 -7.12 -17.25 -0.30
CA ALA A 61 -5.77 -17.28 -0.85
C ALA A 61 -4.80 -16.45 -0.02
N LEU A 62 -5.24 -15.28 0.43
CA LEU A 62 -4.36 -14.36 1.14
C LEU A 62 -4.28 -14.65 2.63
N GLU A 63 -5.40 -14.93 3.28
CA GLU A 63 -5.42 -15.15 4.72
C GLU A 63 -4.76 -16.46 5.13
N SER A 64 -4.76 -17.45 4.26
CA SER A 64 -4.18 -18.75 4.59
C SER A 64 -2.66 -18.73 4.76
N ARG A 65 -2.01 -17.64 4.35
CA ARG A 65 -0.54 -17.52 4.46
C ARG A 65 -0.08 -16.91 5.79
N GLY A 66 -0.98 -16.24 6.50
CA GLY A 66 -0.78 -15.92 7.92
C GLY A 66 0.22 -14.86 8.31
N GLU A 67 1.10 -14.43 7.44
CA GLU A 67 2.18 -13.50 7.81
C GLU A 67 1.99 -12.07 7.36
N GLY A 68 1.04 -11.83 6.47
CA GLY A 68 0.82 -10.50 5.92
C GLY A 68 -0.41 -9.84 6.48
N ARG A 69 -0.61 -8.60 6.07
CA ARG A 69 -1.77 -7.81 6.46
C ARG A 69 -2.70 -7.68 5.27
N PHE A 70 -3.97 -7.99 5.48
CA PHE A 70 -4.99 -8.00 4.45
C PHE A 70 -5.91 -6.79 4.60
N GLU A 71 -6.20 -6.10 3.50
CA GLU A 71 -7.18 -5.03 3.48
C GLU A 71 -8.03 -5.10 2.22
N ALA A 72 -9.33 -4.91 2.36
CA ALA A 72 -10.23 -4.85 1.22
C ALA A 72 -10.64 -3.39 1.01
N ILE A 73 -10.34 -2.84 -0.16
CA ILE A 73 -10.66 -1.45 -0.49
C ILE A 73 -11.33 -1.45 -1.86
N GLY A 74 -12.62 -1.10 -1.88
CA GLY A 74 -13.39 -1.16 -3.12
C GLY A 74 -13.46 -2.58 -3.64
N ASP A 75 -13.04 -2.79 -4.87
CA ASP A 75 -13.05 -4.11 -5.51
C ASP A 75 -11.65 -4.74 -5.54
N THR A 76 -10.71 -4.18 -4.81
CA THR A 76 -9.33 -4.65 -4.79
C THR A 76 -8.97 -5.13 -3.38
N TYR A 77 -8.28 -6.24 -3.30
CA TYR A 77 -7.81 -6.80 -2.05
C TYR A 77 -6.31 -6.62 -1.97
N TYR A 78 -5.85 -5.96 -0.92
CA TYR A 78 -4.43 -5.65 -0.73
C TYR A 78 -3.83 -6.58 0.30
N TYR A 79 -2.68 -7.12 -0.04
CA TYR A 79 -1.94 -7.94 0.90
C TYR A 79 -0.54 -7.37 1.05
N TYR A 80 -0.18 -7.02 2.28
CA TYR A 80 1.10 -6.38 2.60
C TYR A 80 1.96 -7.37 3.34
N THR A 81 3.16 -7.61 2.85
CA THR A 81 4.01 -8.64 3.42
C THR A 81 5.48 -8.30 3.28
N ARG A 82 6.31 -8.96 4.08
CA ARG A 82 7.76 -8.82 3.94
C ARG A 82 8.32 -9.71 2.86
N ASP A 83 7.62 -10.79 2.52
CA ASP A 83 8.08 -11.72 1.48
C ASP A 83 6.87 -12.30 0.79
N ALA A 84 6.68 -11.91 -0.46
CA ALA A 84 5.52 -12.28 -1.23
C ALA A 84 5.70 -13.57 -2.05
N ARG A 85 6.87 -14.19 -2.02
CA ARG A 85 7.17 -15.31 -2.93
C ARG A 85 6.18 -16.46 -2.85
N ALA A 86 5.88 -16.90 -1.63
CA ALA A 86 4.96 -18.03 -1.45
C ALA A 86 3.53 -17.67 -1.87
N VAL A 87 3.10 -16.45 -1.57
CA VAL A 87 1.76 -16.01 -1.91
C VAL A 87 1.62 -15.82 -3.42
N VAL A 88 2.62 -15.24 -4.06
CA VAL A 88 2.62 -15.08 -5.52
C VAL A 88 2.49 -16.43 -6.21
N LYS A 89 3.27 -17.40 -5.76
CA LYS A 89 3.22 -18.73 -6.34
C LYS A 89 1.85 -19.36 -6.17
N HIS A 90 1.25 -19.17 -5.00
CA HIS A 90 -0.08 -19.69 -4.73
C HIS A 90 -1.12 -19.02 -5.64
N LEU A 91 -1.04 -17.72 -5.81
CA LEU A 91 -1.98 -16.96 -6.65
C LEU A 91 -1.86 -17.36 -8.13
N GLU A 92 -0.65 -17.65 -8.59
CA GLU A 92 -0.45 -18.07 -9.97
C GLU A 92 -1.18 -19.36 -10.31
N ASP A 93 -1.38 -20.22 -9.32
CA ASP A 93 -2.04 -21.50 -9.50
C ASP A 93 -3.57 -21.43 -9.35
N LEU A 94 -4.13 -20.25 -9.02
CA LEU A 94 -5.56 -20.10 -8.79
C LEU A 94 -6.25 -19.42 -9.96
N PRO A 95 -7.12 -20.13 -10.68
CA PRO A 95 -7.93 -19.47 -11.70
C PRO A 95 -8.97 -18.56 -11.05
N GLY A 96 -9.34 -17.50 -11.73
CA GLY A 96 -10.35 -16.57 -11.24
C GLY A 96 -9.82 -15.42 -10.44
N LEU A 97 -8.53 -15.37 -10.18
CA LEU A 97 -7.90 -14.23 -9.52
C LEU A 97 -6.85 -13.62 -10.44
N THR A 98 -6.82 -12.29 -10.46
CA THR A 98 -5.72 -11.57 -11.10
C THR A 98 -5.00 -10.79 -10.01
N PHE A 99 -3.71 -10.57 -10.20
CA PHE A 99 -2.95 -9.84 -9.19
C PHE A 99 -1.81 -9.04 -9.80
N LEU A 100 -1.42 -8.00 -9.06
CA LEU A 100 -0.27 -7.17 -9.37
C LEU A 100 0.66 -7.21 -8.16
N HIS A 101 1.92 -7.57 -8.39
CA HIS A 101 2.95 -7.58 -7.35
C HIS A 101 3.83 -6.34 -7.53
N ARG A 102 3.91 -5.52 -6.51
CA ARG A 102 4.67 -4.28 -6.57
C ARG A 102 5.36 -3.96 -5.25
N PRO A 103 6.38 -3.10 -5.26
CA PRO A 103 6.93 -2.62 -4.00
C PRO A 103 5.95 -1.67 -3.32
N ALA A 104 6.12 -1.48 -2.02
CA ALA A 104 5.31 -0.53 -1.27
C ALA A 104 5.61 0.89 -1.75
N ASN A 105 4.61 1.76 -1.64
CA ASN A 105 4.74 3.15 -2.06
C ASN A 105 4.16 4.09 -1.00
N LEU A 106 4.22 5.38 -1.29
CA LEU A 106 3.77 6.40 -0.34
C LEU A 106 2.27 6.34 -0.08
N GLU A 107 1.49 5.94 -1.06
CA GLU A 107 0.06 5.78 -0.86
C GLU A 107 -0.25 4.72 0.20
N ASP A 108 0.53 3.64 0.22
CA ASP A 108 0.37 2.61 1.25
C ASP A 108 0.59 3.18 2.64
N VAL A 109 1.56 4.08 2.78
CA VAL A 109 1.82 4.75 4.05
C VAL A 109 0.63 5.60 4.47
N PHE A 110 0.12 6.40 3.54
CA PHE A 110 -1.02 7.27 3.83
C PHE A 110 -2.24 6.47 4.25
N LEU A 111 -2.55 5.40 3.53
CA LEU A 111 -3.69 4.56 3.85
C LEU A 111 -3.55 3.93 5.24
N LYS A 112 -2.35 3.49 5.57
CA LYS A 112 -2.11 2.88 6.87
C LYS A 112 -2.26 3.88 8.01
N LEU A 113 -1.75 5.10 7.82
CA LEU A 113 -1.80 6.12 8.85
C LEU A 113 -3.18 6.73 9.04
N THR A 114 -3.94 6.86 7.98
CA THR A 114 -5.24 7.52 8.04
C THR A 114 -6.42 6.56 8.01
N GLY A 115 -6.24 5.37 7.47
CA GLY A 115 -7.34 4.43 7.25
C GLY A 115 -8.27 4.85 6.13
N ARG A 116 -7.84 5.76 5.25
CA ARG A 116 -8.67 6.29 4.18
C ARG A 116 -8.18 5.90 2.81
N GLU A 117 -9.14 5.71 1.90
CA GLU A 117 -8.82 5.60 0.49
C GLU A 117 -8.53 6.97 -0.08
N LEU A 118 -7.56 7.03 -1.00
CA LEU A 118 -7.27 8.26 -1.72
C LEU A 118 -8.09 8.31 -2.99
N ARG A 119 -9.34 8.71 -2.87
CA ARG A 119 -10.23 8.85 -3.99
C ARG A 119 -10.86 10.21 -4.03
N ASP A 120 -11.10 10.67 -5.23
CA ASP A 120 -11.82 11.91 -5.44
C ASP A 120 -13.31 11.70 -5.34
#